data_cc9a4ff804733a96b6cd4d57919e8de6
#
_entry.id   cc9a4ff804733a96b6cd4d57919e8de6
#
_cell.length_a   1.000
_cell.length_b   1.000
_cell.length_c   1.000
_cell.angle_alpha   90.00
_cell.angle_beta   90.00
_cell.angle_gamma   90.00
#
_symmetry.space_group_name_H-M   'P 1'
#
loop_
_entity.id
_entity.type
_entity.pdbx_description
1 polymer ?
#
loop_
_entity_poly.entity_id
_entity_poly.type
_entity_poly.pdbx_seq_one_letter_code
_entity_poly.pdbx_strand_id
1 'polypeptide(L)'
;MCRRFALGLDWDAVASQFAVDEDDVRVDTLPQPSYNIAPTQNIGVVAQGKDGRRHLTGAYWSLVPRWSASKVLSYPTYNARVESAHVKPAFTESTKSMRAIIPASGYYEWKGRRPFYFHAPHDELLS
;
A
#
# COMPACT_ATOMS: atom_id res chain seq x y z
N MET A 1 0.28 7.15 13.07
CA MET A 1 -0.09 6.99 11.65
C MET A 1 1.16 6.57 10.89
N CYS A 2 1.06 5.52 10.08
CA CYS A 2 2.19 4.97 9.35
C CYS A 2 2.73 5.97 8.30
N ARG A 3 4.03 6.26 8.38
CA ARG A 3 4.75 7.10 7.41
C ARG A 3 5.95 6.36 6.81
N ARG A 4 6.20 5.13 7.26
CA ARG A 4 7.36 4.36 6.84
C ARG A 4 7.10 2.87 7.06
N PHE A 5 7.32 2.07 6.02
CA PHE A 5 7.23 0.62 6.15
C PHE A 5 8.36 -0.08 5.38
N ALA A 6 8.45 -1.37 5.57
CA ALA A 6 9.42 -2.24 4.92
C ALA A 6 8.71 -3.35 4.16
N LEU A 7 9.25 -3.70 3.01
CA LEU A 7 8.94 -4.94 2.30
C LEU A 7 10.27 -5.53 1.82
N GLY A 8 10.76 -6.54 2.53
CA GLY A 8 12.04 -7.20 2.26
C GLY A 8 11.94 -8.47 1.44
N LEU A 9 10.72 -8.94 1.13
CA LEU A 9 10.50 -10.13 0.32
C LEU A 9 10.43 -9.78 -1.17
N ASP A 10 10.85 -10.74 -2.02
CA ASP A 10 10.61 -10.65 -3.45
C ASP A 10 9.12 -10.79 -3.81
N TRP A 11 8.77 -10.42 -5.03
CA TRP A 11 7.37 -10.37 -5.45
C TRP A 11 6.74 -11.75 -5.64
N ASP A 12 7.54 -12.79 -5.90
CA ASP A 12 7.04 -14.17 -6.01
C ASP A 12 6.60 -14.68 -4.65
N ALA A 13 7.36 -14.40 -3.60
CA ALA A 13 6.97 -14.71 -2.22
C ALA A 13 5.71 -13.95 -1.79
N VAL A 14 5.60 -12.65 -2.16
CA VAL A 14 4.39 -11.85 -1.92
C VAL A 14 3.19 -12.43 -2.66
N ALA A 15 3.32 -12.73 -3.95
CA ALA A 15 2.25 -13.31 -4.76
C ALA A 15 1.75 -14.64 -4.15
N SER A 16 2.67 -15.50 -3.72
CA SER A 16 2.35 -16.77 -3.08
C SER A 16 1.56 -16.57 -1.77
N GLN A 17 2.01 -15.68 -0.88
CA GLN A 17 1.32 -15.44 0.41
C GLN A 17 -0.08 -14.83 0.24
N PHE A 18 -0.31 -14.05 -0.80
CA PHE A 18 -1.61 -13.43 -1.07
C PHE A 18 -2.46 -14.19 -2.09
N ALA A 19 -2.03 -15.38 -2.50
CA ALA A 19 -2.69 -16.23 -3.50
C ALA A 19 -3.02 -15.43 -4.79
N VAL A 20 -2.01 -14.79 -5.34
CA VAL A 20 -2.05 -14.12 -6.65
C VAL A 20 -1.44 -15.06 -7.68
N ASP A 21 -2.17 -15.34 -8.75
CA ASP A 21 -1.69 -16.16 -9.85
C ASP A 21 -0.56 -15.45 -10.61
N GLU A 22 0.38 -16.20 -11.15
CA GLU A 22 1.57 -15.66 -11.83
C GLU A 22 1.20 -14.72 -12.99
N ASP A 23 0.15 -15.06 -13.75
CA ASP A 23 -0.38 -14.24 -14.85
C ASP A 23 -1.00 -12.90 -14.39
N ASP A 24 -1.29 -12.76 -13.09
CA ASP A 24 -1.87 -11.56 -12.50
C ASP A 24 -0.85 -10.66 -11.79
N VAL A 25 0.44 -10.98 -11.93
CA VAL A 25 1.54 -10.15 -11.40
C VAL A 25 2.03 -9.19 -12.49
N ARG A 26 1.91 -7.89 -12.25
CA ARG A 26 2.39 -6.81 -13.16
C ARG A 26 3.82 -6.42 -12.80
N VAL A 27 4.78 -7.30 -13.07
CA VAL A 27 6.20 -7.17 -12.68
C VAL A 27 6.80 -5.83 -13.13
N ASP A 28 6.46 -5.37 -14.32
CA ASP A 28 6.93 -4.11 -14.91
C ASP A 28 6.53 -2.85 -14.12
N THR A 29 5.52 -2.94 -13.28
CA THR A 29 5.04 -1.84 -12.45
C THR A 29 5.58 -1.86 -11.02
N LEU A 30 6.11 -3.00 -10.58
CA LEU A 30 6.52 -3.21 -9.19
C LEU A 30 7.88 -2.57 -8.89
N PRO A 31 8.02 -1.86 -7.76
CA PRO A 31 9.33 -1.33 -7.34
C PRO A 31 10.23 -2.45 -6.81
N GLN A 32 11.51 -2.16 -6.63
CA GLN A 32 12.40 -3.07 -5.91
C GLN A 32 12.00 -3.17 -4.43
N PRO A 33 12.10 -4.36 -3.80
CA PRO A 33 11.92 -4.51 -2.37
C PRO A 33 12.81 -3.55 -1.58
N SER A 34 12.28 -3.01 -0.47
CA SER A 34 13.02 -2.01 0.33
C SER A 34 12.61 -2.07 1.79
N TYR A 35 13.58 -1.87 2.68
CA TYR A 35 13.34 -1.71 4.13
C TYR A 35 13.02 -0.27 4.54
N ASN A 36 12.90 0.66 3.60
CA ASN A 36 12.71 2.08 3.88
C ASN A 36 11.77 2.75 2.87
N ILE A 37 10.52 2.32 2.86
CA ILE A 37 9.49 2.83 1.94
C ILE A 37 8.78 4.02 2.58
N ALA A 38 8.66 5.12 1.84
CA ALA A 38 8.07 6.38 2.29
C ALA A 38 6.88 6.81 1.40
N PRO A 39 5.98 7.68 1.91
CA PRO A 39 4.96 8.31 1.07
C PRO A 39 5.54 8.94 -0.19
N THR A 40 4.75 8.98 -1.25
CA THR A 40 5.11 9.47 -2.59
C THR A 40 6.03 8.56 -3.41
N GLN A 41 6.36 7.40 -2.91
CA GLN A 41 7.04 6.34 -3.67
C GLN A 41 6.04 5.37 -4.30
N ASN A 42 6.48 4.63 -5.31
CA ASN A 42 5.74 3.47 -5.81
C ASN A 42 5.86 2.32 -4.83
N ILE A 43 4.77 1.61 -4.62
CA ILE A 43 4.63 0.46 -3.73
C ILE A 43 3.90 -0.66 -4.46
N GLY A 44 4.09 -1.89 -4.02
CA GLY A 44 3.25 -3.00 -4.48
C GLY A 44 1.94 -3.05 -3.70
N VAL A 45 0.86 -3.34 -4.39
CA VAL A 45 -0.48 -3.53 -3.81
C VAL A 45 -1.14 -4.77 -4.38
N VAL A 46 -1.92 -5.45 -3.55
CA VAL A 46 -2.80 -6.54 -3.97
C VAL A 46 -4.22 -6.03 -4.00
N ALA A 47 -4.84 -6.05 -5.16
CA ALA A 47 -6.23 -5.62 -5.37
C ALA A 47 -7.06 -6.74 -6.01
N GLN A 48 -8.36 -6.76 -5.72
CA GLN A 48 -9.27 -7.68 -6.38
C GLN A 48 -9.90 -7.00 -7.60
N GLY A 49 -9.77 -7.63 -8.76
CA GLY A 49 -10.39 -7.19 -9.99
C GLY A 49 -11.91 -7.46 -10.01
N LYS A 50 -12.60 -6.91 -11.00
CA LYS A 50 -14.05 -7.17 -11.23
C LYS A 50 -14.34 -8.62 -11.60
N ASP A 51 -13.33 -9.32 -12.11
CA ASP A 51 -13.34 -10.75 -12.42
C ASP A 51 -13.21 -11.65 -11.16
N GLY A 52 -13.06 -11.03 -9.97
CA GLY A 52 -12.85 -11.74 -8.71
C GLY A 52 -11.41 -12.20 -8.47
N ARG A 53 -10.51 -12.05 -9.45
CA ARG A 53 -9.09 -12.44 -9.33
C ARG A 53 -8.30 -11.40 -8.53
N ARG A 54 -7.27 -11.85 -7.85
CA ARG A 54 -6.32 -10.97 -7.17
C ARG A 54 -5.19 -10.58 -8.12
N HIS A 55 -4.84 -9.32 -8.13
CA HIS A 55 -3.77 -8.76 -8.95
C HIS A 55 -2.73 -8.10 -8.07
N LEU A 56 -1.46 -8.39 -8.32
CA LEU A 56 -0.31 -7.72 -7.70
C LEU A 56 0.27 -6.70 -8.68
N THR A 57 0.23 -5.43 -8.32
CA THR A 57 0.62 -4.34 -9.20
C THR A 57 1.26 -3.19 -8.42
N GLY A 58 2.00 -2.34 -9.14
CA GLY A 58 2.54 -1.10 -8.58
C GLY A 58 1.47 -0.01 -8.42
N ALA A 59 1.58 0.76 -7.34
CA ALA A 59 0.74 1.91 -7.08
C ALA A 59 1.56 3.05 -6.44
N TYR A 60 1.10 4.28 -6.63
CA TYR A 60 1.70 5.45 -5.99
C TYR A 60 1.16 5.61 -4.56
N TRP A 61 2.05 5.66 -3.58
CA TRP A 61 1.64 5.84 -2.18
C TRP A 61 1.32 7.30 -1.86
N SER A 62 0.21 7.74 -2.26
CA SER A 62 -0.56 8.93 -1.89
C SER A 62 -1.80 8.90 -2.77
N LEU A 63 -2.98 8.94 -2.19
CA LEU A 63 -4.21 8.86 -2.98
C LEU A 63 -4.37 10.13 -3.82
N VAL A 64 -4.52 9.95 -5.13
CA VAL A 64 -4.85 11.01 -6.08
C VAL A 64 -6.32 10.88 -6.44
N PRO A 65 -7.20 11.79 -5.96
CA PRO A 65 -8.62 11.74 -6.30
C PRO A 65 -8.81 11.96 -7.80
N ARG A 66 -9.83 11.35 -8.40
CA ARG A 66 -10.12 11.47 -9.84
C ARG A 66 -10.37 12.89 -10.32
N TRP A 67 -10.91 13.75 -9.45
CA TRP A 67 -11.15 15.16 -9.75
C TRP A 67 -9.88 16.02 -9.74
N SER A 68 -8.75 15.49 -9.22
CA SER A 68 -7.51 16.25 -9.15
C SER A 68 -6.73 16.19 -10.47
N ALA A 69 -6.36 17.33 -11.01
CA ALA A 69 -5.48 17.43 -12.18
C ALA A 69 -4.00 17.22 -11.84
N SER A 70 -3.64 17.22 -10.56
CA SER A 70 -2.25 17.08 -10.07
C SER A 70 -2.10 15.87 -9.15
N LYS A 71 -0.95 15.19 -9.26
CA LYS A 71 -0.53 14.16 -8.30
C LYS A 71 -0.18 14.75 -6.92
N VAL A 72 0.16 16.05 -6.87
CA VAL A 72 0.51 16.74 -5.63
C VAL A 72 -0.68 17.58 -5.19
N LEU A 73 -1.23 17.22 -4.03
CA LEU A 73 -2.28 17.98 -3.37
C LEU A 73 -1.67 18.93 -2.32
N SER A 74 -2.40 19.97 -1.95
CA SER A 74 -2.01 20.92 -0.89
C SER A 74 -2.01 20.31 0.52
N TYR A 75 -2.48 19.08 0.65
CA TYR A 75 -2.53 18.32 1.90
C TYR A 75 -2.18 16.84 1.65
N PRO A 76 -1.64 16.13 2.66
CA PRO A 76 -1.24 14.74 2.51
C PRO A 76 -2.46 13.81 2.40
N THR A 77 -2.39 12.86 1.46
CA THR A 77 -3.43 11.84 1.20
C THR A 77 -2.92 10.40 1.31
N TYR A 78 -1.74 10.22 1.89
CA TYR A 78 -1.14 8.90 2.10
C TYR A 78 -1.66 8.17 3.35
N ASN A 79 -2.40 8.87 4.23
CA ASN A 79 -3.11 8.30 5.37
C ASN A 79 -4.52 8.86 5.47
N ALA A 80 -5.46 8.02 5.86
CA ALA A 80 -6.84 8.41 6.17
C ALA A 80 -7.26 7.81 7.51
N ARG A 81 -8.07 8.57 8.25
CA ARG A 81 -8.73 8.02 9.44
C ARG A 81 -9.94 7.23 9.00
N VAL A 82 -10.09 6.00 9.49
CA VAL A 82 -11.19 5.10 9.11
C VAL A 82 -12.56 5.71 9.41
N GLU A 83 -12.67 6.47 10.51
CA GLU A 83 -13.91 7.11 10.95
C GLU A 83 -14.42 8.19 9.99
N SER A 84 -13.53 8.78 9.18
CA SER A 84 -13.88 9.90 8.29
C SER A 84 -13.54 9.66 6.81
N ALA A 85 -12.87 8.59 6.46
CA ALA A 85 -12.46 8.30 5.08
C ALA A 85 -13.68 8.23 4.14
N HIS A 86 -14.80 7.67 4.59
CA HIS A 86 -16.01 7.50 3.80
C HIS A 86 -16.75 8.80 3.48
N VAL A 87 -16.47 9.91 4.20
CA VAL A 87 -17.13 11.22 3.99
C VAL A 87 -16.18 12.29 3.43
N LYS A 88 -14.87 12.12 3.57
CA LYS A 88 -13.90 13.10 3.05
C LYS A 88 -13.80 13.04 1.52
N PRO A 89 -13.93 14.17 0.80
CA PRO A 89 -13.96 14.20 -0.67
C PRO A 89 -12.77 13.49 -1.33
N ALA A 90 -11.57 13.55 -0.73
CA ALA A 90 -10.39 12.90 -1.27
C ALA A 90 -10.50 11.37 -1.27
N PHE A 91 -11.23 10.77 -0.34
CA PHE A 91 -11.23 9.31 -0.11
C PHE A 91 -12.57 8.64 -0.40
N THR A 92 -13.68 9.39 -0.41
CA THR A 92 -15.05 8.86 -0.50
C THR A 92 -15.27 7.89 -1.66
N GLU A 93 -14.77 8.21 -2.84
CA GLU A 93 -14.93 7.37 -4.03
C GLU A 93 -14.11 6.08 -3.89
N SER A 94 -12.86 6.21 -3.47
CA SER A 94 -11.94 5.07 -3.33
C SER A 94 -12.38 4.10 -2.23
N THR A 95 -12.97 4.59 -1.14
CA THR A 95 -13.48 3.71 -0.07
C THR A 95 -14.63 2.82 -0.52
N LYS A 96 -15.36 3.19 -1.58
CA LYS A 96 -16.48 2.42 -2.10
C LYS A 96 -16.06 1.26 -3.01
N SER A 97 -15.05 1.48 -3.85
CA SER A 97 -14.77 0.54 -4.96
C SER A 97 -13.30 0.33 -5.30
N MET A 98 -12.37 1.05 -4.67
CA MET A 98 -10.94 0.96 -4.98
C MET A 98 -10.15 0.61 -3.73
N ARG A 99 -10.38 -0.59 -3.20
CA ARG A 99 -9.67 -1.11 -2.03
C ARG A 99 -8.53 -2.00 -2.46
N ALA A 100 -7.42 -1.90 -1.75
CA ALA A 100 -6.27 -2.75 -1.94
C ALA A 100 -5.60 -3.06 -0.60
N ILE A 101 -4.84 -4.12 -0.56
CA ILE A 101 -3.95 -4.49 0.53
C ILE A 101 -2.54 -4.01 0.17
N ILE A 102 -1.82 -3.46 1.13
CA ILE A 102 -0.40 -3.12 1.03
C ILE A 102 0.39 -4.18 1.81
N PRO A 103 1.03 -5.15 1.14
CA PRO A 103 1.89 -6.12 1.83
C PRO A 103 3.08 -5.42 2.48
N ALA A 104 3.39 -5.77 3.71
CA ALA A 104 4.54 -5.22 4.43
C ALA A 104 5.23 -6.28 5.29
N SER A 105 6.56 -6.32 5.29
CA SER A 105 7.33 -7.11 6.27
C SER A 105 7.23 -6.50 7.67
N GLY A 106 6.96 -5.20 7.74
CA GLY A 106 6.77 -4.47 8.97
C GLY A 106 6.67 -2.97 8.74
N TYR A 107 6.38 -2.24 9.76
CA TYR A 107 6.27 -0.77 9.70
C TYR A 107 6.96 -0.09 10.88
N TYR A 108 7.26 1.19 10.70
CA TYR A 108 7.93 2.01 11.71
C TYR A 108 6.98 3.02 12.32
N GLU A 109 7.02 3.13 13.65
CA GLU A 109 6.38 4.21 14.42
C GLU A 109 7.39 4.82 15.38
N TRP A 110 7.21 6.09 15.74
CA TRP A 110 8.13 6.86 16.58
C TRP A 110 7.50 7.24 17.90
N LYS A 111 8.27 7.04 18.98
CA LYS A 111 8.00 7.66 20.27
C LYS A 111 9.04 8.76 20.48
N GLY A 112 8.65 10.00 20.28
CA GLY A 112 9.58 11.13 20.20
C GLY A 112 10.52 10.98 18.98
N ARG A 113 11.84 10.88 19.23
CA ARG A 113 12.84 10.67 18.18
C ARG A 113 13.26 9.21 18.00
N ARG A 114 12.77 8.30 18.84
CA ARG A 114 13.13 6.87 18.81
C ARG A 114 12.18 6.11 17.88
N PRO A 115 12.69 5.45 16.83
CA PRO A 115 11.90 4.57 15.97
C PRO A 115 11.69 3.20 16.64
N PHE A 116 10.53 2.61 16.39
CA PHE A 116 10.18 1.23 16.72
C PHE A 116 9.75 0.54 15.44
N TYR A 117 10.22 -0.68 15.23
CA TYR A 117 9.84 -1.52 14.11
C TYR A 117 8.86 -2.59 14.58
N PHE A 118 7.70 -2.62 13.96
CA PHE A 118 6.64 -3.58 14.24
C PHE A 118 6.54 -4.56 13.08
N HIS A 119 6.63 -5.84 13.35
CA HIS A 119 6.56 -6.92 12.37
C HIS A 119 5.82 -8.13 12.95
N ALA A 120 5.32 -9.01 12.10
CA ALA A 120 4.80 -10.30 12.51
C ALA A 120 5.96 -11.27 12.84
N PRO A 121 5.73 -12.29 13.68
CA PRO A 121 6.69 -13.38 13.86
C PRO A 121 6.84 -14.20 12.58
N HIS A 122 7.97 -14.87 12.42
CA HIS A 122 8.22 -15.88 11.38
C HIS A 122 8.11 -15.37 9.91
N ASP A 123 8.52 -14.12 9.65
CA ASP A 123 8.52 -13.51 8.31
C ASP A 123 7.15 -13.48 7.60
N GLU A 124 6.07 -13.62 8.34
CA GLU A 124 4.72 -13.40 7.84
C GLU A 124 4.52 -11.94 7.44
N LEU A 125 3.84 -11.70 6.30
CA LEU A 125 3.53 -10.35 5.88
C LEU A 125 2.34 -9.79 6.66
N LEU A 126 2.47 -8.53 7.04
CA LEU A 126 1.36 -7.69 7.49
C LEU A 126 0.56 -7.19 6.28
N SER A 127 -0.72 -6.88 6.50
CA SER A 127 -1.62 -6.35 5.47
C SER A 127 -2.67 -5.39 6.04
#